data_126ad06d6678dbc633495a9f8fdbddc9
#
_entry.id   126ad06d6678dbc633495a9f8fdbddc9
#
_cell.length_a   1.000
_cell.length_b   1.000
_cell.length_c   1.000
_cell.angle_alpha   90.00
_cell.angle_beta   90.00
_cell.angle_gamma   90.00
#
_symmetry.space_group_name_H-M   'P 1'
#
loop_
_entity.id
_entity.type
_entity.pdbx_description
1 polymer ?
#
loop_
_entity_poly.entity_id
_entity_poly.type
_entity_poly.pdbx_seq_one_letter_code
_entity_poly.pdbx_strand_id
1 'polypeptide(L)'
;EPLDILVGPDHPLVGREGVALSDLAGDPWICSNPGRAYHQLVTLACTTAGFAPDIAHHADEWDTGAALVARGFGVALVPRLADLPAHHDTRRIAITTAPVPTRRVITAVRAGSEHQPTIAAGLEALRHVTGTGLPALDGT
;
A
#
# COMPACT_ATOMS: atom_id res chain seq x y z
N GLU A 1 5.25 -6.80 -4.36
CA GLU A 1 5.20 -5.41 -3.93
C GLU A 1 4.89 -5.34 -2.44
N PRO A 2 5.76 -4.76 -1.60
CA PRO A 2 5.44 -4.51 -0.20
C PRO A 2 4.38 -3.42 -0.05
N LEU A 3 3.72 -3.42 1.11
CA LEU A 3 2.85 -2.34 1.54
C LEU A 3 3.59 -1.49 2.56
N ASP A 4 3.35 -0.20 2.50
CA ASP A 4 3.85 0.80 3.43
C ASP A 4 2.70 1.37 4.26
N ILE A 5 3.02 2.02 5.36
CA ILE A 5 2.05 2.79 6.14
C ILE A 5 1.98 4.22 5.62
N LEU A 6 0.78 4.75 5.51
CA LEU A 6 0.50 6.16 5.27
C LEU A 6 -0.03 6.78 6.57
N VAL A 7 0.61 7.86 7.01
CA VAL A 7 0.27 8.60 8.24
C VAL A 7 0.18 10.10 7.96
N GLY A 8 -0.51 10.83 8.81
CA GLY A 8 -0.51 12.30 8.79
C GLY A 8 0.84 12.88 9.24
N PRO A 9 1.06 14.20 8.99
CA PRO A 9 2.34 14.85 9.27
C PRO A 9 2.73 14.87 10.76
N ASP A 10 1.75 14.88 11.65
CA ASP A 10 1.96 14.98 13.10
C ASP A 10 1.92 13.60 13.80
N HIS A 11 1.89 12.50 13.05
CA HIS A 11 1.82 11.17 13.62
C HIS A 11 3.11 10.81 14.37
N PRO A 12 3.04 10.15 15.56
CA PRO A 12 4.23 9.82 16.37
C PRO A 12 5.31 8.98 15.69
N LEU A 13 4.95 8.26 14.63
CA LEU A 13 5.90 7.42 13.86
C LEU A 13 6.63 8.20 12.75
N VAL A 14 6.30 9.46 12.50
CA VAL A 14 7.00 10.29 11.51
C VAL A 14 8.48 10.43 11.89
N GLY A 15 9.36 10.27 10.90
CA GLY A 15 10.81 10.31 11.09
C GLY A 15 11.44 8.97 11.49
N ARG A 16 10.67 7.90 11.65
CA ARG A 16 11.23 6.55 11.80
C ARG A 16 11.62 5.97 10.45
N GLU A 17 12.77 5.33 10.38
CA GLU A 17 13.26 4.64 9.18
C GLU A 17 12.43 3.40 8.82
N GLY A 18 11.73 2.82 9.82
CA GLY A 18 10.84 1.70 9.64
C GLY A 18 10.04 1.39 10.89
N VAL A 19 8.93 0.68 10.72
CA VAL A 19 7.99 0.33 11.79
C VAL A 19 7.56 -1.13 11.70
N ALA A 20 7.04 -1.66 12.79
CA ALA A 20 6.24 -2.88 12.77
C ALA A 20 4.77 -2.52 12.52
N LEU A 21 4.04 -3.39 11.82
CA LEU A 21 2.60 -3.15 11.63
C LEU A 21 1.84 -3.11 12.96
N SER A 22 2.28 -3.87 13.95
CA SER A 22 1.74 -3.88 15.32
C SER A 22 1.89 -2.55 16.07
N ASP A 23 2.83 -1.67 15.67
CA ASP A 23 2.98 -0.35 16.28
C ASP A 23 1.75 0.54 16.08
N LEU A 24 0.90 0.18 15.12
CA LEU A 24 -0.33 0.91 14.74
C LEU A 24 -1.62 0.22 15.24
N ALA A 25 -1.50 -0.74 16.16
CA ALA A 25 -2.66 -1.48 16.66
C ALA A 25 -3.68 -0.60 17.40
N GLY A 26 -3.25 0.53 17.96
CA GLY A 26 -4.10 1.49 18.66
C GLY A 26 -4.62 2.64 17.81
N ASP A 27 -4.24 2.73 16.55
CA ASP A 27 -4.67 3.82 15.67
C ASP A 27 -6.02 3.51 15.01
N PRO A 28 -6.82 4.54 14.68
CA PRO A 28 -7.96 4.38 13.78
C PRO A 28 -7.48 4.12 12.37
N TRP A 29 -8.18 3.23 11.65
CA TRP A 29 -7.80 2.80 10.30
C TRP A 29 -8.73 3.36 9.24
N ILE A 30 -8.14 3.73 8.11
CA ILE A 30 -8.82 4.07 6.87
C ILE A 30 -8.58 2.91 5.90
N CYS A 31 -9.65 2.28 5.45
CA CYS A 31 -9.59 1.10 4.61
C CYS A 31 -10.66 1.16 3.50
N SER A 32 -10.54 0.32 2.49
CA SER A 32 -11.61 0.16 1.50
C SER A 32 -12.88 -0.44 2.11
N ASN A 33 -13.99 -0.34 1.40
CA ASN A 33 -15.27 -0.88 1.85
C ASN A 33 -15.23 -2.41 2.07
N PRO A 34 -16.02 -2.93 3.03
CA PRO A 34 -16.17 -4.37 3.22
C PRO A 34 -16.56 -5.10 1.93
N GLY A 35 -16.01 -6.29 1.72
CA GLY A 35 -16.20 -7.08 0.49
C GLY A 35 -15.20 -6.76 -0.63
N ARG A 36 -14.42 -5.72 -0.53
CA ARG A 36 -13.32 -5.44 -1.46
C ARG A 36 -12.09 -6.32 -1.14
N ALA A 37 -11.37 -6.72 -2.18
CA ALA A 37 -10.15 -7.52 -2.01
C ALA A 37 -9.09 -6.79 -1.17
N TYR A 38 -9.02 -5.46 -1.29
CA TYR A 38 -8.08 -4.65 -0.52
C TYR A 38 -8.44 -4.59 0.97
N HIS A 39 -9.74 -4.54 1.30
CA HIS A 39 -10.20 -4.66 2.70
C HIS A 39 -9.75 -5.98 3.33
N GLN A 40 -9.92 -7.09 2.60
CA GLN A 40 -9.50 -8.41 3.06
C GLN A 40 -7.98 -8.48 3.28
N LEU A 41 -7.21 -7.89 2.36
CA LEU A 41 -5.75 -7.85 2.45
C LEU A 41 -5.29 -7.07 3.70
N VAL A 42 -5.85 -5.89 3.96
CA VAL A 42 -5.53 -5.07 5.14
C VAL A 42 -5.91 -5.80 6.43
N THR A 43 -7.13 -6.35 6.51
CA THR A 43 -7.60 -7.10 7.68
C THR A 43 -6.71 -8.31 7.96
N LEU A 44 -6.35 -9.07 6.92
CA LEU A 44 -5.46 -10.22 7.05
C LEU A 44 -4.06 -9.80 7.51
N ALA A 45 -3.51 -8.71 6.96
CA ALA A 45 -2.20 -8.19 7.36
C ALA A 45 -2.17 -7.83 8.84
N CYS A 46 -3.17 -7.08 9.32
CA CYS A 46 -3.29 -6.71 10.73
C CYS A 46 -3.47 -7.93 11.64
N THR A 47 -4.33 -8.88 11.26
CA THR A 47 -4.52 -10.13 12.01
C THR A 47 -3.23 -10.94 12.09
N THR A 48 -2.47 -11.01 11.01
CA THR A 48 -1.16 -11.69 10.98
C THR A 48 -0.14 -10.97 11.87
N ALA A 49 -0.24 -9.65 12.01
CA ALA A 49 0.57 -8.85 12.92
C ALA A 49 0.07 -8.88 14.38
N GLY A 50 -1.00 -9.64 14.67
CA GLY A 50 -1.48 -9.90 16.02
C GLY A 50 -2.58 -8.97 16.53
N PHE A 51 -3.25 -8.19 15.66
CA PHE A 51 -4.34 -7.30 16.06
C PHE A 51 -5.47 -7.24 15.03
N ALA A 52 -6.65 -6.78 15.45
CA ALA A 52 -7.75 -6.43 14.56
C ALA A 52 -7.76 -4.90 14.37
N PRO A 53 -7.75 -4.38 13.12
CA PRO A 53 -7.78 -2.94 12.91
C PRO A 53 -9.14 -2.34 13.31
N ASP A 54 -9.12 -1.21 14.01
CA ASP A 54 -10.30 -0.38 14.23
C ASP A 54 -10.57 0.45 12.97
N ILE A 55 -11.40 -0.06 12.05
CA ILE A 55 -11.70 0.60 10.78
C ILE A 55 -12.74 1.70 11.04
N ALA A 56 -12.24 2.91 11.28
CA ALA A 56 -13.06 4.08 11.56
C ALA A 56 -13.65 4.72 10.28
N HIS A 57 -12.95 4.61 9.15
CA HIS A 57 -13.37 5.25 7.89
C HIS A 57 -13.15 4.32 6.69
N HIS A 58 -14.02 4.51 5.67
CA HIS A 58 -13.92 3.79 4.41
C HIS A 58 -13.61 4.73 3.25
N ALA A 59 -12.62 4.37 2.43
CA ALA A 59 -12.24 5.04 1.20
C ALA A 59 -11.76 4.02 0.17
N ASP A 60 -12.41 3.98 -0.99
CA ASP A 60 -11.99 3.08 -2.08
C ASP A 60 -10.94 3.71 -3.00
N GLU A 61 -10.87 5.05 -3.02
CA GLU A 61 -9.94 5.81 -3.84
C GLU A 61 -8.74 6.30 -3.01
N TRP A 62 -7.54 6.21 -3.57
CA TRP A 62 -6.31 6.64 -2.91
C TRP A 62 -6.32 8.11 -2.52
N ASP A 63 -6.88 8.98 -3.36
CA ASP A 63 -7.01 10.41 -3.10
C ASP A 63 -7.85 10.69 -1.85
N THR A 64 -9.02 10.08 -1.76
CA THR A 64 -9.90 10.21 -0.58
C THR A 64 -9.23 9.67 0.67
N GLY A 65 -8.58 8.49 0.58
CA GLY A 65 -7.84 7.90 1.69
C GLY A 65 -6.71 8.81 2.18
N ALA A 66 -5.91 9.33 1.25
CA ALA A 66 -4.81 10.24 1.57
C ALA A 66 -5.30 11.56 2.19
N ALA A 67 -6.42 12.12 1.71
CA ALA A 67 -7.05 13.30 2.29
C ALA A 67 -7.46 13.09 3.75
N LEU A 68 -8.04 11.95 4.08
CA LEU A 68 -8.42 11.59 5.44
C LEU A 68 -7.20 11.41 6.35
N VAL A 69 -6.17 10.71 5.86
CA VAL A 69 -4.90 10.53 6.58
C VAL A 69 -4.23 11.87 6.87
N ALA A 70 -4.14 12.76 5.87
CA ALA A 70 -3.55 14.09 6.01
C ALA A 70 -4.24 14.96 7.08
N ARG A 71 -5.49 14.67 7.37
CA ARG A 71 -6.29 15.38 8.39
C ARG A 71 -6.29 14.68 9.76
N GLY A 72 -5.51 13.59 9.92
CA GLY A 72 -5.39 12.87 11.18
C GLY A 72 -6.59 11.99 11.53
N PHE A 73 -7.43 11.62 10.54
CA PHE A 73 -8.57 10.73 10.78
C PHE A 73 -8.17 9.26 10.94
N GLY A 74 -6.90 8.95 10.76
CA GLY A 74 -6.38 7.60 10.95
C GLY A 74 -5.19 7.32 10.05
N VAL A 75 -4.79 6.05 10.03
CA VAL A 75 -3.68 5.51 9.24
C VAL A 75 -4.20 4.59 8.13
N ALA A 76 -3.41 4.36 7.09
CA ALA A 76 -3.76 3.45 6.02
C ALA A 76 -2.58 2.60 5.58
N LEU A 77 -2.81 1.35 5.15
CA LEU A 77 -1.86 0.61 4.33
C LEU A 77 -1.96 1.12 2.89
N VAL A 78 -0.82 1.29 2.23
CA VAL A 78 -0.76 1.68 0.82
C VAL A 78 0.28 0.85 0.08
N PRO A 79 0.00 0.42 -1.15
CA PRO A 79 1.01 -0.25 -1.95
C PRO A 79 2.16 0.71 -2.28
N ARG A 80 3.39 0.21 -2.29
CA ARG A 80 4.56 1.04 -2.60
C ARG A 80 4.49 1.68 -3.99
N LEU A 81 3.91 1.01 -4.96
CA LEU A 81 3.72 1.51 -6.32
C LEU A 81 2.45 2.39 -6.48
N ALA A 82 1.65 2.56 -5.43
CA ALA A 82 0.50 3.45 -5.53
C ALA A 82 0.97 4.90 -5.69
N ASP A 83 0.51 5.54 -6.75
CA ASP A 83 0.68 6.97 -6.94
C ASP A 83 -0.30 7.70 -6.01
N LEU A 84 0.25 8.41 -5.04
CA LEU A 84 -0.52 9.19 -4.07
C LEU A 84 -0.43 10.67 -4.45
N PRO A 85 -1.55 11.41 -4.40
CA PRO A 85 -1.55 12.82 -4.73
C PRO A 85 -0.62 13.63 -3.81
N ALA A 86 0.35 14.32 -4.40
CA ALA A 86 1.37 15.07 -3.67
C ALA A 86 0.82 16.31 -2.92
N HIS A 87 -0.44 16.71 -3.21
CA HIS A 87 -1.07 17.86 -2.53
C HIS A 87 -1.60 17.53 -1.14
N HIS A 88 -1.66 16.26 -0.74
CA HIS A 88 -1.98 15.86 0.63
C HIS A 88 -0.71 15.74 1.46
N ASP A 89 -0.68 16.43 2.60
CA ASP A 89 0.44 16.35 3.53
C ASP A 89 0.41 15.03 4.31
N THR A 90 0.95 14.01 3.70
CA THR A 90 1.06 12.66 4.29
C THR A 90 2.51 12.21 4.32
N ARG A 91 2.79 11.23 5.17
CA ARG A 91 4.12 10.59 5.24
C ARG A 91 3.96 9.10 5.02
N ARG A 92 4.80 8.56 4.15
CA ARG A 92 4.87 7.13 3.88
C ARG A 92 6.02 6.54 4.68
N ILE A 93 5.75 5.47 5.45
CA ILE A 93 6.74 4.81 6.30
C ILE A 93 6.79 3.33 5.91
N ALA A 94 8.00 2.82 5.70
CA ALA A 94 8.20 1.41 5.38
C ALA A 94 7.88 0.52 6.58
N ILE A 95 7.21 -0.61 6.33
CA ILE A 95 7.11 -1.69 7.31
C ILE A 95 8.35 -2.55 7.15
N THR A 96 9.19 -2.59 8.17
CA THR A 96 10.49 -3.30 8.15
C THR A 96 10.53 -4.50 9.09
N THR A 97 9.62 -4.59 10.05
CA THR A 97 9.53 -5.71 10.98
C THR A 97 8.52 -6.74 10.48
N ALA A 98 8.92 -7.99 10.44
CA ALA A 98 8.04 -9.09 10.01
C ALA A 98 6.83 -9.26 10.97
N PRO A 99 5.67 -9.63 10.45
CA PRO A 99 5.39 -9.92 9.04
C PRO A 99 5.21 -8.65 8.20
N VAL A 100 5.95 -8.54 7.09
CA VAL A 100 5.79 -7.42 6.15
C VAL A 100 4.67 -7.77 5.17
N PRO A 101 3.57 -7.00 5.15
CA PRO A 101 2.48 -7.27 4.23
C PRO A 101 2.89 -6.99 2.79
N THR A 102 2.47 -7.87 1.90
CA THR A 102 2.76 -7.75 0.47
C THR A 102 1.52 -8.02 -0.35
N ARG A 103 1.43 -7.40 -1.53
CA ARG A 103 0.51 -7.83 -2.57
C ARG A 103 1.27 -8.33 -3.78
N ARG A 104 0.65 -9.24 -4.53
CA ARG A 104 1.22 -9.78 -5.77
C ARG A 104 0.52 -9.17 -6.97
N VAL A 105 1.29 -8.48 -7.81
CA VAL A 105 0.81 -8.03 -9.12
C VAL A 105 1.19 -9.09 -10.14
N ILE A 106 0.23 -9.54 -10.94
CA ILE A 106 0.45 -10.56 -11.96
C ILE A 106 0.01 -10.04 -13.34
N THR A 107 0.71 -10.44 -14.37
CA THR A 107 0.30 -10.24 -15.75
C THR A 107 -0.30 -11.54 -16.27
N ALA A 108 -1.46 -11.45 -16.89
CA ALA A 108 -2.11 -12.60 -17.53
C ALA A 108 -2.44 -12.28 -18.98
N VAL A 109 -2.21 -13.23 -19.87
CA VAL A 109 -2.60 -13.16 -21.28
C VAL A 109 -3.38 -14.42 -21.64
N ARG A 110 -4.16 -14.38 -22.73
CA ARG A 110 -4.82 -15.58 -23.25
C ARG A 110 -3.76 -16.59 -23.64
N ALA A 111 -3.94 -17.85 -23.28
CA ALA A 111 -3.05 -18.92 -23.67
C ALA A 111 -2.85 -18.97 -25.21
N GLY A 112 -1.61 -19.02 -25.66
CA GLY A 112 -1.22 -19.00 -27.06
C GLY A 112 -1.16 -17.61 -27.71
N SER A 113 -1.46 -16.52 -26.98
CA SER A 113 -1.34 -15.15 -27.51
C SER A 113 -0.05 -14.45 -27.11
N GLU A 114 0.76 -15.05 -26.30
CA GLU A 114 2.01 -14.51 -25.76
C GLU A 114 3.05 -14.13 -26.82
N HIS A 115 2.97 -14.76 -28.00
CA HIS A 115 3.87 -14.49 -29.12
C HIS A 115 3.33 -13.46 -30.14
N GLN A 116 2.11 -12.94 -29.93
CA GLN A 116 1.61 -11.85 -30.77
C GLN A 116 2.48 -10.60 -30.57
N PRO A 117 2.91 -9.90 -31.63
CA PRO A 117 3.92 -8.85 -31.54
C PRO A 117 3.60 -7.76 -30.51
N THR A 118 2.35 -7.29 -30.46
CA THR A 118 1.91 -6.26 -29.52
C THR A 118 1.91 -6.76 -28.08
N ILE A 119 1.46 -8.00 -27.85
CA ILE A 119 1.44 -8.61 -26.52
C ILE A 119 2.87 -8.89 -26.04
N ALA A 120 3.70 -9.45 -26.91
CA ALA A 120 5.10 -9.73 -26.61
C ALA A 120 5.86 -8.45 -26.23
N ALA A 121 5.68 -7.36 -26.99
CA ALA A 121 6.28 -6.07 -26.70
C ALA A 121 5.81 -5.51 -25.34
N GLY A 122 4.52 -5.61 -25.04
CA GLY A 122 3.96 -5.20 -23.75
C GLY A 122 4.52 -6.01 -22.57
N LEU A 123 4.62 -7.33 -22.71
CA LEU A 123 5.21 -8.21 -21.71
C LEU A 123 6.70 -7.92 -21.48
N GLU A 124 7.43 -7.60 -22.54
CA GLU A 124 8.85 -7.24 -22.45
C GLU A 124 9.03 -5.90 -21.71
N ALA A 125 8.24 -4.89 -22.05
CA ALA A 125 8.23 -3.61 -21.38
C ALA A 125 7.94 -3.75 -19.86
N LEU A 126 6.95 -4.56 -19.50
CA LEU A 126 6.64 -4.84 -18.08
C LEU A 126 7.80 -5.55 -17.37
N ARG A 127 8.43 -6.53 -18.01
CA ARG A 127 9.61 -7.21 -17.42
C ARG A 127 10.77 -6.25 -17.23
N HIS A 128 10.99 -5.36 -18.19
CA HIS A 128 12.05 -4.35 -18.10
C HIS A 128 11.84 -3.44 -16.88
N VAL A 129 10.65 -2.88 -16.71
CA VAL A 129 10.32 -2.00 -15.58
C VAL A 129 10.40 -2.75 -14.24
N THR A 130 9.89 -3.98 -14.15
CA THR A 130 9.93 -4.75 -12.90
C THR A 130 11.31 -5.32 -12.58
N GLY A 131 12.18 -5.52 -13.58
CA GLY A 131 13.56 -5.97 -13.41
C GLY A 131 14.49 -4.89 -12.84
N THR A 132 14.11 -3.61 -12.91
CA THR A 132 14.89 -2.50 -12.34
C THR A 132 14.70 -2.32 -10.83
N GLY A 133 13.87 -3.13 -10.19
CA GLY A 133 13.56 -3.05 -8.76
C GLY A 133 12.39 -2.11 -8.45
N LEU A 134 11.89 -2.22 -7.22
CA LEU A 134 10.89 -1.27 -6.72
C LEU A 134 11.57 0.08 -6.41
N PRO A 135 10.90 1.21 -6.66
CA PRO A 135 11.44 2.51 -6.29
C PRO A 135 11.75 2.55 -4.79
N ALA A 136 12.86 3.17 -4.43
CA ALA A 136 13.13 3.52 -3.05
C ALA A 136 12.05 4.49 -2.55
N LEU A 137 11.79 4.46 -1.24
CA LEU A 137 10.98 5.51 -0.63
C LEU A 137 11.82 6.79 -0.65
N ASP A 138 11.51 7.72 -1.55
CA ASP A 138 12.08 9.06 -1.47
C ASP A 138 11.45 9.72 -0.24
N GLY A 139 12.29 9.92 0.78
CA GLY A 139 11.90 10.60 2.01
C GLY A 139 11.66 12.09 1.71
N THR A 140 10.44 12.46 1.37
CA THR A 140 9.92 13.83 1.42
C THR A 140 8.66 13.86 2.24
#